data_bad2ae95c2e9d9b8310a465756397821
#
_entry.id   bad2ae95c2e9d9b8310a465756397821
#
_cell.length_a   1.000
_cell.length_b   1.000
_cell.length_c   1.000
_cell.angle_alpha   90.00
_cell.angle_beta   90.00
_cell.angle_gamma   90.00
#
_symmetry.space_group_name_H-M   'P 1'
#
loop_
_entity.id
_entity.type
_entity.pdbx_description
1 polymer ?
#
loop_
_entity_poly.entity_id
_entity_poly.type
_entity_poly.pdbx_seq_one_letter_code
_entity_poly.pdbx_strand_id
1 'polypeptide(L)'
;MPERALAEQGQLLPDDVFASLEMTRVGLKGPTTTPIGGGHQSINVVLRKKLGLYVNFRPVITLPGLKTRFDDLALDIAIFRENTEDLYAGLEHEVVPGVVESLKIITENASLRIARAAFQFARRESRKKVTAIHKANIMKLSDGLFLKCCRQTAAQFPEIAYNELIVDNACMQLVMRPQIFDVLVLPNLYGDIVSDLAAGLVGGLGIVPGANMGDHHAIFEAVHGTAPDIAGKGLANPTALMQSAALMLAHIGERDAAKRLKSAVASVYAEGKHLTGDVGGRAGTAEFTDAVVRHIGG
;
A
#
# COMPACT_ATOMS: atom_id res chain seq x y z
N MET A 1 -0.45 -8.31 19.68
CA MET A 1 -1.01 -9.37 18.82
C MET A 1 -2.50 -9.30 18.96
N PRO A 2 -3.30 -9.19 17.88
CA PRO A 2 -4.76 -9.07 17.97
C PRO A 2 -5.43 -10.23 18.70
N GLU A 3 -4.96 -11.45 18.44
CA GLU A 3 -5.47 -12.67 19.10
C GLU A 3 -5.21 -12.64 20.62
N ARG A 4 -4.09 -12.06 21.05
CA ARG A 4 -3.80 -11.85 22.47
C ARG A 4 -4.72 -10.78 23.09
N ALA A 5 -4.97 -9.67 22.39
CA ALA A 5 -5.89 -8.64 22.83
C ALA A 5 -7.33 -9.18 22.89
N LEU A 6 -7.73 -10.00 21.91
CA LEU A 6 -9.03 -10.67 21.91
C LEU A 6 -9.15 -11.64 23.10
N ALA A 7 -8.11 -12.42 23.39
CA ALA A 7 -8.10 -13.37 24.50
C ALA A 7 -8.06 -12.69 25.88
N GLU A 8 -7.32 -11.60 26.03
CA GLU A 8 -7.12 -10.89 27.29
C GLU A 8 -8.18 -9.82 27.58
N GLN A 9 -8.73 -9.17 26.55
CA GLN A 9 -9.59 -7.99 26.67
C GLN A 9 -10.95 -8.13 25.94
N GLY A 10 -11.18 -9.25 25.25
CA GLY A 10 -12.42 -9.47 24.48
C GLY A 10 -12.56 -8.57 23.23
N GLN A 11 -11.52 -7.83 22.87
CA GLN A 11 -11.52 -6.88 21.75
C GLN A 11 -10.30 -7.10 20.85
N LEU A 12 -10.52 -7.07 19.52
CA LEU A 12 -9.45 -7.16 18.53
C LEU A 12 -8.53 -5.93 18.52
N LEU A 13 -9.12 -4.78 18.82
CA LEU A 13 -8.46 -3.48 18.96
C LEU A 13 -8.92 -2.85 20.26
N PRO A 14 -8.05 -2.75 21.27
CA PRO A 14 -8.34 -2.08 22.53
C PRO A 14 -8.67 -0.59 22.36
N ASP A 15 -9.50 -0.06 23.23
CA ASP A 15 -9.96 1.34 23.16
C ASP A 15 -8.80 2.34 23.36
N ASP A 16 -7.75 1.97 24.07
CA ASP A 16 -6.54 2.78 24.27
C ASP A 16 -5.76 3.00 22.96
N VAL A 17 -5.80 2.05 22.01
CA VAL A 17 -5.23 2.22 20.67
C VAL A 17 -5.96 3.34 19.93
N PHE A 18 -7.31 3.36 19.98
CA PHE A 18 -8.08 4.43 19.36
C PHE A 18 -7.88 5.77 20.05
N ALA A 19 -7.85 5.80 21.38
CA ALA A 19 -7.57 7.02 22.15
C ALA A 19 -6.18 7.60 21.80
N SER A 20 -5.16 6.74 21.66
CA SER A 20 -3.83 7.14 21.22
C SER A 20 -3.85 7.70 19.79
N LEU A 21 -4.53 7.03 18.86
CA LEU A 21 -4.63 7.49 17.46
C LEU A 21 -5.42 8.79 17.33
N GLU A 22 -6.46 9.00 18.13
CA GLU A 22 -7.18 10.28 18.17
C GLU A 22 -6.31 11.43 18.66
N MET A 23 -5.39 11.18 19.59
CA MET A 23 -4.45 12.17 20.10
C MET A 23 -3.30 12.44 19.14
N THR A 24 -2.68 11.38 18.60
CA THR A 24 -1.46 11.49 17.77
C THR A 24 -1.75 11.73 16.30
N ARG A 25 -2.92 11.34 15.80
CA ARG A 25 -3.34 11.36 14.40
C ARG A 25 -2.49 10.46 13.48
N VAL A 26 -1.45 9.84 14.00
CA VAL A 26 -0.48 9.06 13.23
C VAL A 26 -0.13 7.78 13.98
N GLY A 27 -0.01 6.68 13.24
CA GLY A 27 0.44 5.39 13.77
C GLY A 27 1.36 4.66 12.82
N LEU A 28 2.32 3.91 13.40
CA LEU A 28 3.14 2.92 12.69
C LEU A 28 2.81 1.54 13.25
N LYS A 29 2.45 0.59 12.40
CA LYS A 29 2.10 -0.77 12.85
C LYS A 29 2.78 -1.85 12.01
N GLY A 30 3.01 -2.99 12.62
CA GLY A 30 3.36 -4.22 11.93
C GLY A 30 2.15 -4.90 11.26
N PRO A 31 2.38 -6.01 10.54
CA PRO A 31 1.33 -6.79 9.91
C PRO A 31 0.41 -7.44 10.94
N THR A 32 -0.85 -7.70 10.53
CA THR A 32 -1.86 -8.41 11.33
C THR A 32 -2.44 -9.56 10.54
N THR A 33 -2.72 -10.68 11.21
CA THR A 33 -3.36 -11.85 10.60
C THR A 33 -4.87 -11.61 10.46
N THR A 34 -5.43 -12.04 9.34
CA THR A 34 -6.88 -12.13 9.13
C THR A 34 -7.21 -13.59 8.83
N PRO A 35 -8.11 -14.26 9.57
CA PRO A 35 -8.53 -15.63 9.30
C PRO A 35 -9.16 -15.76 7.91
N ILE A 36 -8.95 -16.90 7.25
CA ILE A 36 -9.52 -17.21 5.94
C ILE A 36 -10.80 -18.04 6.14
N GLY A 37 -11.87 -17.70 5.43
CA GLY A 37 -13.11 -18.50 5.36
C GLY A 37 -14.00 -18.45 6.60
N GLY A 38 -13.65 -17.66 7.64
CA GLY A 38 -14.45 -17.49 8.85
C GLY A 38 -13.66 -16.80 9.97
N GLY A 39 -14.31 -16.46 11.07
CA GLY A 39 -13.68 -15.79 12.21
C GLY A 39 -13.96 -14.28 12.26
N HIS A 40 -13.03 -13.52 12.84
CA HIS A 40 -13.21 -12.06 13.00
C HIS A 40 -12.89 -11.27 11.73
N GLN A 41 -13.49 -10.10 11.62
CA GLN A 41 -13.21 -9.14 10.55
C GLN A 41 -11.75 -8.67 10.60
N SER A 42 -11.18 -8.36 9.42
CA SER A 42 -9.82 -7.82 9.33
C SER A 42 -9.67 -6.54 10.15
N ILE A 43 -8.67 -6.52 11.03
CA ILE A 43 -8.30 -5.35 11.82
C ILE A 43 -7.97 -4.16 10.92
N ASN A 44 -7.30 -4.39 9.80
CA ASN A 44 -6.99 -3.35 8.83
C ASN A 44 -8.28 -2.73 8.28
N VAL A 45 -9.29 -3.54 7.95
CA VAL A 45 -10.59 -3.05 7.48
C VAL A 45 -11.31 -2.24 8.57
N VAL A 46 -11.27 -2.70 9.83
CA VAL A 46 -11.85 -1.96 10.97
C VAL A 46 -11.19 -0.59 11.16
N LEU A 47 -9.84 -0.54 11.15
CA LEU A 47 -9.08 0.70 11.28
C LEU A 47 -9.39 1.67 10.12
N ARG A 48 -9.38 1.17 8.88
CA ARG A 48 -9.66 1.97 7.69
C ARG A 48 -11.04 2.62 7.73
N LYS A 49 -12.07 1.83 8.10
CA LYS A 49 -13.45 2.33 8.20
C LYS A 49 -13.61 3.31 9.38
N LYS A 50 -13.14 2.95 10.58
CA LYS A 50 -13.35 3.74 11.80
C LYS A 50 -12.61 5.08 11.77
N LEU A 51 -11.41 5.14 11.15
CA LEU A 51 -10.60 6.36 11.05
C LEU A 51 -10.74 7.07 9.68
N GLY A 52 -11.60 6.60 8.80
CA GLY A 52 -11.83 7.21 7.48
C GLY A 52 -10.61 7.20 6.58
N LEU A 53 -9.78 6.14 6.64
CA LEU A 53 -8.53 6.03 5.87
C LEU A 53 -8.82 5.58 4.44
N TYR A 54 -9.23 6.50 3.58
CA TYR A 54 -9.69 6.20 2.23
C TYR A 54 -8.58 6.04 1.19
N VAL A 55 -7.38 6.53 1.47
CA VAL A 55 -6.22 6.33 0.60
C VAL A 55 -5.38 5.19 1.12
N ASN A 56 -5.18 4.14 0.34
CA ASN A 56 -4.07 3.21 0.54
C ASN A 56 -2.99 3.57 -0.49
N PHE A 57 -1.91 4.17 0.00
CA PHE A 57 -0.77 4.61 -0.80
C PHE A 57 0.35 3.57 -0.75
N ARG A 58 0.79 3.10 -1.91
CA ARG A 58 1.84 2.10 -2.07
C ARG A 58 2.86 2.58 -3.11
N PRO A 59 3.94 3.25 -2.73
CA PRO A 59 5.02 3.59 -3.65
C PRO A 59 5.87 2.35 -3.95
N VAL A 60 6.10 2.08 -5.22
CA VAL A 60 6.89 0.96 -5.72
C VAL A 60 8.15 1.53 -6.39
N ILE A 61 9.28 1.40 -5.72
CA ILE A 61 10.54 2.05 -6.11
C ILE A 61 11.65 1.00 -6.16
N THR A 62 12.42 0.98 -7.25
CA THR A 62 13.62 0.15 -7.38
C THR A 62 14.67 0.58 -6.35
N LEU A 63 15.19 -0.37 -5.58
CA LEU A 63 16.31 -0.14 -4.67
C LEU A 63 17.65 -0.43 -5.38
N PRO A 64 18.69 0.41 -5.15
CA PRO A 64 19.98 0.23 -5.79
C PRO A 64 20.64 -1.09 -5.35
N GLY A 65 21.25 -1.80 -6.29
CA GLY A 65 21.93 -3.07 -6.00
C GLY A 65 21.03 -4.30 -5.84
N LEU A 66 19.71 -4.12 -5.72
CA LEU A 66 18.77 -5.23 -5.65
C LEU A 66 18.58 -5.86 -7.03
N LYS A 67 18.87 -7.16 -7.13
CA LYS A 67 18.70 -7.91 -8.38
C LYS A 67 17.25 -8.33 -8.57
N THR A 68 16.65 -7.84 -9.64
CA THR A 68 15.29 -8.18 -10.07
C THR A 68 15.28 -8.44 -11.57
N ARG A 69 14.13 -8.85 -12.10
CA ARG A 69 13.94 -8.97 -13.56
C ARG A 69 14.03 -7.61 -14.30
N PHE A 70 13.91 -6.51 -13.55
CA PHE A 70 13.84 -5.14 -14.05
C PHE A 70 14.89 -4.24 -13.36
N ASP A 71 16.03 -4.80 -12.94
CA ASP A 71 17.09 -4.07 -12.24
C ASP A 71 17.83 -3.04 -13.12
N ASP A 72 17.65 -3.12 -14.43
CA ASP A 72 18.09 -2.12 -15.41
C ASP A 72 17.16 -0.91 -15.52
N LEU A 73 15.97 -0.97 -14.89
CA LEU A 73 14.97 0.10 -14.91
C LEU A 73 14.85 0.79 -13.54
N ALA A 74 14.96 2.10 -13.54
CA ALA A 74 14.68 2.91 -12.36
C ALA A 74 13.15 3.10 -12.22
N LEU A 75 12.45 2.11 -11.65
CA LEU A 75 11.01 2.20 -11.44
C LEU A 75 10.68 3.08 -10.24
N ASP A 76 9.70 3.96 -10.41
CA ASP A 76 9.12 4.79 -9.37
C ASP A 76 7.64 5.00 -9.66
N ILE A 77 6.81 4.07 -9.21
CA ILE A 77 5.36 4.05 -9.45
C ILE A 77 4.64 4.33 -8.14
N ALA A 78 3.78 5.34 -8.13
CA ALA A 78 2.94 5.69 -6.98
C ALA A 78 1.53 5.13 -7.17
N ILE A 79 1.08 4.22 -6.29
CA ILE A 79 -0.23 3.57 -6.39
C ILE A 79 -1.18 4.14 -5.35
N PHE A 80 -2.32 4.67 -5.81
CA PHE A 80 -3.43 5.18 -5.02
C PHE A 80 -4.61 4.24 -5.14
N ARG A 81 -4.78 3.37 -4.14
CA ARG A 81 -5.88 2.42 -4.01
C ARG A 81 -6.97 3.04 -3.14
N GLU A 82 -8.23 3.08 -3.63
CA GLU A 82 -9.38 3.33 -2.76
C GLU A 82 -9.45 2.24 -1.69
N ASN A 83 -9.85 2.57 -0.46
CA ASN A 83 -9.58 1.71 0.68
C ASN A 83 -10.82 1.41 1.54
N THR A 84 -12.00 1.94 1.20
CA THR A 84 -13.17 1.90 2.09
C THR A 84 -14.40 1.20 1.52
N GLU A 85 -14.44 0.95 0.23
CA GLU A 85 -15.57 0.36 -0.48
C GLU A 85 -15.15 -0.76 -1.45
N ASP A 86 -15.86 -0.95 -2.56
CA ASP A 86 -15.69 -2.02 -3.52
C ASP A 86 -16.19 -3.36 -2.94
N LEU A 87 -15.64 -4.50 -3.33
CA LEU A 87 -15.89 -5.82 -2.74
C LEU A 87 -15.43 -5.91 -1.28
N TYR A 88 -14.50 -5.05 -0.86
CA TYR A 88 -14.07 -4.92 0.54
C TYR A 88 -15.13 -4.30 1.47
N ALA A 89 -16.28 -3.87 0.94
CA ALA A 89 -17.46 -3.55 1.74
C ALA A 89 -17.95 -4.79 2.52
N GLY A 90 -17.69 -6.00 2.00
CA GLY A 90 -18.06 -7.27 2.61
C GLY A 90 -19.56 -7.53 2.58
N LEU A 91 -20.24 -7.02 1.55
CA LEU A 91 -21.67 -7.24 1.35
C LEU A 91 -21.88 -8.49 0.51
N GLU A 92 -22.12 -9.59 1.19
CA GLU A 92 -22.34 -10.91 0.58
C GLU A 92 -23.58 -11.55 1.19
N HIS A 93 -24.29 -12.33 0.39
CA HIS A 93 -25.41 -13.13 0.87
C HIS A 93 -25.64 -14.38 0.00
N GLU A 94 -26.14 -15.43 0.62
CA GLU A 94 -26.59 -16.62 -0.07
C GLU A 94 -28.05 -16.41 -0.53
N VAL A 95 -28.26 -16.34 -1.84
CA VAL A 95 -29.59 -16.11 -2.46
C VAL A 95 -30.45 -17.35 -2.31
N VAL A 96 -29.88 -18.51 -2.62
CA VAL A 96 -30.43 -19.86 -2.42
C VAL A 96 -29.26 -20.80 -2.12
N PRO A 97 -29.50 -21.98 -1.51
CA PRO A 97 -28.41 -22.91 -1.18
C PRO A 97 -27.46 -23.15 -2.37
N GLY A 98 -26.17 -22.85 -2.17
CA GLY A 98 -25.11 -22.98 -3.18
C GLY A 98 -24.99 -21.83 -4.18
N VAL A 99 -25.75 -20.73 -4.03
CA VAL A 99 -25.64 -19.53 -4.86
C VAL A 99 -25.36 -18.31 -3.98
N VAL A 100 -24.15 -17.78 -4.07
CA VAL A 100 -23.68 -16.63 -3.28
C VAL A 100 -23.45 -15.42 -4.18
N GLU A 101 -23.94 -14.26 -3.76
CA GLU A 101 -23.71 -12.97 -4.41
C GLU A 101 -22.81 -12.08 -3.56
N SER A 102 -21.86 -11.42 -4.22
CA SER A 102 -20.99 -10.37 -3.62
C SER A 102 -21.25 -9.05 -4.33
N LEU A 103 -21.55 -8.00 -3.57
CA LEU A 103 -21.88 -6.69 -4.10
C LEU A 103 -20.64 -5.78 -4.16
N LYS A 104 -20.28 -5.37 -5.37
CA LYS A 104 -19.27 -4.33 -5.60
C LYS A 104 -19.92 -2.95 -5.43
N ILE A 105 -19.49 -2.20 -4.42
CA ILE A 105 -20.00 -0.86 -4.12
C ILE A 105 -19.00 0.18 -4.59
N ILE A 106 -19.42 1.07 -5.50
CA ILE A 106 -18.65 2.22 -5.95
C ILE A 106 -19.49 3.46 -5.77
N THR A 107 -18.99 4.43 -5.01
CA THR A 107 -19.68 5.70 -4.78
C THR A 107 -18.96 6.88 -5.45
N GLU A 108 -19.70 7.91 -5.80
CA GLU A 108 -19.15 9.14 -6.37
C GLU A 108 -18.20 9.83 -5.38
N ASN A 109 -18.57 9.88 -4.10
CA ASN A 109 -17.76 10.50 -3.07
C ASN A 109 -16.39 9.83 -2.90
N ALA A 110 -16.35 8.49 -2.75
CA ALA A 110 -15.12 7.75 -2.60
C ALA A 110 -14.24 7.84 -3.87
N SER A 111 -14.86 7.75 -5.04
CA SER A 111 -14.16 7.88 -6.33
C SER A 111 -13.55 9.26 -6.53
N LEU A 112 -14.26 10.34 -6.17
CA LEU A 112 -13.73 11.71 -6.26
C LEU A 112 -12.59 11.96 -5.28
N ARG A 113 -12.71 11.50 -4.02
CA ARG A 113 -11.66 11.75 -3.01
C ARG A 113 -10.37 11.00 -3.32
N ILE A 114 -10.44 9.73 -3.79
CA ILE A 114 -9.23 9.01 -4.17
C ILE A 114 -8.58 9.58 -5.43
N ALA A 115 -9.38 9.99 -6.43
CA ALA A 115 -8.87 10.67 -7.61
C ALA A 115 -8.16 11.98 -7.23
N ARG A 116 -8.79 12.83 -6.41
CA ARG A 116 -8.17 14.08 -5.92
C ARG A 116 -6.87 13.83 -5.18
N ALA A 117 -6.80 12.82 -4.31
CA ALA A 117 -5.58 12.46 -3.61
C ALA A 117 -4.44 12.11 -4.58
N ALA A 118 -4.72 11.31 -5.61
CA ALA A 118 -3.74 10.94 -6.63
C ALA A 118 -3.24 12.16 -7.44
N PHE A 119 -4.14 13.02 -7.89
CA PHE A 119 -3.77 14.22 -8.66
C PHE A 119 -3.06 15.27 -7.81
N GLN A 120 -3.48 15.50 -6.56
CA GLN A 120 -2.79 16.40 -5.62
C GLN A 120 -1.38 15.92 -5.32
N PHE A 121 -1.20 14.61 -5.11
CA PHE A 121 0.12 14.01 -4.99
C PHE A 121 0.95 14.22 -6.26
N ALA A 122 0.38 13.93 -7.43
CA ALA A 122 1.07 14.11 -8.70
C ALA A 122 1.58 15.57 -8.88
N ARG A 123 0.75 16.57 -8.55
CA ARG A 123 1.13 17.97 -8.57
C ARG A 123 2.25 18.28 -7.57
N ARG A 124 2.09 17.87 -6.32
CA ARG A 124 3.05 18.14 -5.24
C ARG A 124 4.43 17.52 -5.50
N GLU A 125 4.45 16.30 -6.01
CA GLU A 125 5.68 15.54 -6.28
C GLU A 125 6.18 15.69 -7.72
N SER A 126 5.62 16.67 -8.50
CA SER A 126 6.00 16.95 -9.89
C SER A 126 5.91 15.73 -10.82
N ARG A 127 4.97 14.82 -10.53
CA ARG A 127 4.65 13.67 -11.38
C ARG A 127 4.00 14.14 -12.69
N LYS A 128 4.16 13.37 -13.75
CA LYS A 128 3.77 13.77 -15.09
C LYS A 128 2.44 13.19 -15.55
N LYS A 129 2.06 12.02 -15.00
CA LYS A 129 0.90 11.30 -15.49
C LYS A 129 0.15 10.55 -14.39
N VAL A 130 -1.18 10.62 -14.44
CA VAL A 130 -2.09 9.76 -13.66
C VAL A 130 -2.81 8.80 -14.61
N THR A 131 -2.76 7.51 -14.30
CA THR A 131 -3.48 6.45 -15.04
C THR A 131 -4.57 5.87 -14.16
N ALA A 132 -5.83 5.99 -14.58
CA ALA A 132 -6.96 5.32 -13.93
C ALA A 132 -7.11 3.89 -14.45
N ILE A 133 -7.16 2.92 -13.53
CA ILE A 133 -7.29 1.50 -13.86
C ILE A 133 -8.70 1.02 -13.50
N HIS A 134 -9.36 0.31 -14.40
CA HIS A 134 -10.77 -0.02 -14.33
C HIS A 134 -11.14 -1.29 -15.11
N LYS A 135 -12.40 -1.73 -15.02
CA LYS A 135 -13.00 -2.79 -15.85
C LYS A 135 -14.36 -2.33 -16.44
N ALA A 136 -14.48 -1.06 -16.81
CA ALA A 136 -15.74 -0.45 -17.29
C ALA A 136 -16.26 -1.00 -18.62
N ASN A 137 -15.46 -1.78 -19.36
CA ASN A 137 -15.94 -2.51 -20.51
C ASN A 137 -16.95 -3.64 -20.13
N ILE A 138 -16.87 -4.13 -18.88
CA ILE A 138 -17.79 -5.12 -18.27
C ILE A 138 -18.69 -4.43 -17.26
N MET A 139 -18.12 -3.79 -16.23
CA MET A 139 -18.87 -3.13 -15.14
C MET A 139 -19.14 -1.66 -15.51
N LYS A 140 -20.10 -1.47 -16.43
CA LYS A 140 -20.37 -0.17 -17.05
C LYS A 140 -20.91 0.88 -16.07
N LEU A 141 -21.66 0.47 -15.05
CA LEU A 141 -22.21 1.39 -14.05
C LEU A 141 -21.19 1.70 -12.95
N SER A 142 -20.69 0.70 -12.23
CA SER A 142 -19.79 0.90 -11.10
C SER A 142 -18.43 1.47 -11.53
N ASP A 143 -17.70 0.78 -12.40
CA ASP A 143 -16.41 1.27 -12.88
C ASP A 143 -16.56 2.47 -13.83
N GLY A 144 -17.71 2.58 -14.52
CA GLY A 144 -18.06 3.77 -15.30
C GLY A 144 -18.21 5.02 -14.42
N LEU A 145 -18.80 4.90 -13.23
CA LEU A 145 -18.88 5.98 -12.26
C LEU A 145 -17.47 6.39 -11.75
N PHE A 146 -16.63 5.42 -11.41
CA PHE A 146 -15.24 5.67 -11.03
C PHE A 146 -14.49 6.46 -12.10
N LEU A 147 -14.58 6.04 -13.38
CA LEU A 147 -13.94 6.75 -14.49
C LEU A 147 -14.50 8.16 -14.68
N LYS A 148 -15.83 8.34 -14.58
CA LYS A 148 -16.45 9.66 -14.63
C LYS A 148 -15.85 10.61 -13.61
N CYS A 149 -15.67 10.14 -12.36
CA CYS A 149 -15.04 10.91 -11.27
C CYS A 149 -13.57 11.21 -11.54
N CYS A 150 -12.80 10.25 -12.06
CA CYS A 150 -11.41 10.46 -12.44
C CYS A 150 -11.27 11.51 -13.56
N ARG A 151 -12.10 11.46 -14.61
CA ARG A 151 -12.13 12.46 -15.69
C ARG A 151 -12.49 13.84 -15.18
N GLN A 152 -13.52 13.94 -14.32
CA GLN A 152 -13.93 15.20 -13.69
C GLN A 152 -12.81 15.80 -12.85
N THR A 153 -12.05 14.98 -12.12
CA THR A 153 -10.90 15.42 -11.36
C THR A 153 -9.75 15.83 -12.27
N ALA A 154 -9.41 15.03 -13.29
CA ALA A 154 -8.35 15.32 -14.25
C ALA A 154 -8.50 16.69 -14.92
N ALA A 155 -9.73 17.09 -15.24
CA ALA A 155 -10.02 18.40 -15.81
C ALA A 155 -9.61 19.60 -14.92
N GLN A 156 -9.40 19.38 -13.61
CA GLN A 156 -8.92 20.37 -12.65
C GLN A 156 -7.38 20.45 -12.57
N PHE A 157 -6.67 19.55 -13.29
CA PHE A 157 -5.22 19.42 -13.28
C PHE A 157 -4.66 19.31 -14.70
N PRO A 158 -4.87 20.35 -15.55
CA PRO A 158 -4.50 20.29 -16.97
C PRO A 158 -3.00 20.11 -17.24
N GLU A 159 -2.16 20.39 -16.25
CA GLU A 159 -0.72 20.18 -16.30
C GLU A 159 -0.28 18.72 -16.14
N ILE A 160 -1.19 17.82 -15.71
CA ILE A 160 -0.92 16.40 -15.48
C ILE A 160 -1.59 15.59 -16.58
N ALA A 161 -0.81 14.81 -17.34
CA ALA A 161 -1.37 13.92 -18.35
C ALA A 161 -2.27 12.85 -17.69
N TYR A 162 -3.41 12.58 -18.31
CA TYR A 162 -4.36 11.57 -17.84
C TYR A 162 -4.63 10.53 -18.90
N ASN A 163 -4.64 9.26 -18.51
CA ASN A 163 -5.11 8.16 -19.35
C ASN A 163 -5.82 7.08 -18.53
N GLU A 164 -6.44 6.15 -19.23
CA GLU A 164 -7.25 5.07 -18.66
C GLU A 164 -6.80 3.74 -19.22
N LEU A 165 -6.73 2.70 -18.38
CA LEU A 165 -6.42 1.34 -18.80
C LEU A 165 -7.35 0.33 -18.15
N ILE A 166 -7.79 -0.65 -18.94
CA ILE A 166 -8.48 -1.84 -18.43
C ILE A 166 -7.48 -2.65 -17.59
N VAL A 167 -7.91 -3.15 -16.43
CA VAL A 167 -7.04 -3.74 -15.40
C VAL A 167 -6.19 -4.91 -15.92
N ASP A 168 -6.73 -5.80 -16.73
CA ASP A 168 -5.98 -6.91 -17.34
C ASP A 168 -4.88 -6.41 -18.29
N ASN A 169 -5.18 -5.39 -19.10
CA ASN A 169 -4.17 -4.74 -19.92
C ASN A 169 -3.11 -4.02 -19.05
N ALA A 170 -3.52 -3.36 -17.99
CA ALA A 170 -2.58 -2.72 -17.06
C ALA A 170 -1.61 -3.73 -16.42
N CYS A 171 -2.11 -4.90 -15.99
CA CYS A 171 -1.29 -5.98 -15.45
C CYS A 171 -0.27 -6.49 -16.50
N MET A 172 -0.71 -6.72 -17.73
CA MET A 172 0.18 -7.10 -18.84
C MET A 172 1.25 -6.03 -19.09
N GLN A 173 0.86 -4.75 -19.16
CA GLN A 173 1.79 -3.64 -19.39
C GLN A 173 2.80 -3.47 -18.26
N LEU A 174 2.42 -3.67 -17.00
CA LEU A 174 3.32 -3.65 -15.86
C LEU A 174 4.43 -4.69 -16.00
N VAL A 175 4.12 -5.89 -16.53
CA VAL A 175 5.12 -6.94 -16.77
C VAL A 175 5.97 -6.64 -17.99
N MET A 176 5.42 -6.02 -19.04
CA MET A 176 6.13 -5.80 -20.31
C MET A 176 6.88 -4.46 -20.36
N ARG A 177 6.30 -3.39 -19.82
CA ARG A 177 6.79 -2.02 -19.93
C ARG A 177 6.44 -1.20 -18.67
N PRO A 178 6.93 -1.60 -17.47
CA PRO A 178 6.57 -0.93 -16.21
C PRO A 178 6.93 0.57 -16.19
N GLN A 179 7.93 0.99 -16.93
CA GLN A 179 8.40 2.38 -17.02
C GLN A 179 7.39 3.35 -17.66
N ILE A 180 6.31 2.86 -18.26
CA ILE A 180 5.27 3.75 -18.79
C ILE A 180 4.33 4.28 -17.71
N PHE A 181 4.38 3.71 -16.51
CA PHE A 181 3.54 4.10 -15.37
C PHE A 181 4.25 5.12 -14.49
N ASP A 182 3.46 6.03 -13.89
CA ASP A 182 3.93 7.07 -12.98
C ASP A 182 3.03 7.07 -11.73
N VAL A 183 1.81 7.59 -11.82
CA VAL A 183 0.82 7.52 -10.74
C VAL A 183 -0.37 6.68 -11.21
N LEU A 184 -0.76 5.70 -10.41
CA LEU A 184 -1.92 4.84 -10.66
C LEU A 184 -3.03 5.17 -9.66
N VAL A 185 -4.27 5.25 -10.13
CA VAL A 185 -5.46 5.36 -9.28
C VAL A 185 -6.45 4.24 -9.60
N LEU A 186 -6.90 3.52 -8.58
CA LEU A 186 -7.68 2.29 -8.73
C LEU A 186 -8.77 2.15 -7.67
N PRO A 187 -9.90 1.49 -8.00
CA PRO A 187 -10.80 0.89 -7.01
C PRO A 187 -10.06 -0.09 -6.10
N ASN A 188 -10.68 -0.45 -4.99
CA ASN A 188 -10.05 -1.19 -3.90
C ASN A 188 -9.48 -2.55 -4.33
N LEU A 189 -10.26 -3.45 -4.89
CA LEU A 189 -9.79 -4.79 -5.27
C LEU A 189 -8.67 -4.75 -6.33
N TYR A 190 -8.85 -3.93 -7.37
CA TYR A 190 -7.82 -3.82 -8.40
C TYR A 190 -6.54 -3.20 -7.84
N GLY A 191 -6.68 -2.23 -6.93
CA GLY A 191 -5.54 -1.63 -6.25
C GLY A 191 -4.74 -2.62 -5.42
N ASP A 192 -5.42 -3.60 -4.79
CA ASP A 192 -4.76 -4.67 -4.05
C ASP A 192 -3.93 -5.56 -4.99
N ILE A 193 -4.59 -6.11 -6.01
CA ILE A 193 -3.96 -7.04 -6.96
C ILE A 193 -2.79 -6.37 -7.71
N VAL A 194 -3.02 -5.16 -8.22
CA VAL A 194 -2.03 -4.44 -9.05
C VAL A 194 -0.84 -3.98 -8.22
N SER A 195 -1.05 -3.59 -6.95
CA SER A 195 0.07 -3.16 -6.11
C SER A 195 0.97 -4.33 -5.69
N ASP A 196 0.40 -5.52 -5.47
CA ASP A 196 1.18 -6.72 -5.16
C ASP A 196 1.96 -7.21 -6.40
N LEU A 197 1.32 -7.15 -7.59
CA LEU A 197 2.03 -7.37 -8.86
C LEU A 197 3.20 -6.40 -9.02
N ALA A 198 2.96 -5.10 -8.78
CA ALA A 198 3.99 -4.07 -8.91
C ALA A 198 5.12 -4.24 -7.87
N ALA A 199 4.81 -4.66 -6.64
CA ALA A 199 5.82 -5.01 -5.65
C ALA A 199 6.75 -6.13 -6.13
N GLY A 200 6.20 -7.13 -6.84
CA GLY A 200 6.98 -8.19 -7.47
C GLY A 200 8.02 -7.70 -8.48
N LEU A 201 7.76 -6.56 -9.15
CA LEU A 201 8.70 -5.99 -10.13
C LEU A 201 9.98 -5.44 -9.48
N VAL A 202 9.90 -5.01 -8.23
CA VAL A 202 11.00 -4.36 -7.52
C VAL A 202 11.64 -5.24 -6.43
N GLY A 203 11.22 -6.49 -6.27
CA GLY A 203 11.85 -7.46 -5.35
C GLY A 203 10.90 -8.04 -4.29
N GLY A 204 9.61 -7.71 -4.33
CA GLY A 204 8.57 -8.32 -3.50
C GLY A 204 8.03 -7.44 -2.39
N LEU A 205 7.08 -8.00 -1.64
CA LEU A 205 6.35 -7.27 -0.60
C LEU A 205 7.23 -6.88 0.61
N GLY A 206 8.34 -7.60 0.84
CA GLY A 206 9.26 -7.34 1.95
C GLY A 206 9.97 -5.98 1.89
N ILE A 207 9.91 -5.29 0.74
CA ILE A 207 10.61 -4.01 0.55
C ILE A 207 9.66 -2.83 0.28
N VAL A 208 8.39 -3.09 -0.01
CA VAL A 208 7.43 -2.04 -0.39
C VAL A 208 6.71 -1.48 0.85
N PRO A 209 6.79 -0.17 1.08
CA PRO A 209 6.06 0.47 2.17
C PRO A 209 4.59 0.70 1.81
N GLY A 210 3.78 0.94 2.84
CA GLY A 210 2.40 1.34 2.69
C GLY A 210 1.99 2.43 3.67
N ALA A 211 1.01 3.23 3.26
CA ALA A 211 0.34 4.19 4.11
C ALA A 211 -1.17 4.15 3.87
N ASN A 212 -1.95 4.11 4.95
CA ASN A 212 -3.40 4.29 4.91
C ASN A 212 -3.69 5.70 5.44
N MET A 213 -4.26 6.57 4.62
CA MET A 213 -4.43 7.98 4.95
C MET A 213 -5.90 8.42 4.77
N GLY A 214 -6.35 9.24 5.67
CA GLY A 214 -7.62 9.96 5.62
C GLY A 214 -7.39 11.46 5.74
N ASP A 215 -8.47 12.20 5.97
CA ASP A 215 -8.38 13.66 6.14
C ASP A 215 -7.70 14.07 7.46
N HIS A 216 -7.79 13.22 8.50
CA HIS A 216 -7.32 13.54 9.85
C HIS A 216 -6.34 12.54 10.43
N HIS A 217 -6.28 11.32 9.90
CA HIS A 217 -5.45 10.23 10.43
C HIS A 217 -4.62 9.58 9.33
N ALA A 218 -3.46 9.06 9.71
CA ALA A 218 -2.61 8.26 8.85
C ALA A 218 -2.02 7.06 9.61
N ILE A 219 -2.09 5.86 9.03
CA ILE A 219 -1.45 4.66 9.57
C ILE A 219 -0.48 4.14 8.52
N PHE A 220 0.78 4.00 8.93
CA PHE A 220 1.87 3.48 8.13
C PHE A 220 2.12 2.03 8.48
N GLU A 221 2.23 1.18 7.48
CA GLU A 221 2.42 -0.26 7.65
C GLU A 221 3.17 -0.88 6.49
N ALA A 222 3.88 -1.99 6.72
CA ALA A 222 4.37 -2.81 5.64
C ALA A 222 3.21 -3.47 4.88
N VAL A 223 3.37 -3.64 3.58
CA VAL A 223 2.33 -4.25 2.72
C VAL A 223 2.21 -5.76 2.95
N HIS A 224 3.33 -6.43 3.30
CA HIS A 224 3.37 -7.88 3.52
C HIS A 224 2.53 -8.35 4.72
N GLY A 225 2.15 -9.62 4.71
CA GLY A 225 1.47 -10.30 5.82
C GLY A 225 2.40 -10.67 6.99
N THR A 226 1.89 -11.51 7.89
CA THR A 226 2.56 -11.90 9.15
C THR A 226 3.61 -12.98 9.02
N ALA A 227 3.67 -13.72 7.91
CA ALA A 227 4.61 -14.81 7.64
C ALA A 227 4.81 -15.74 8.86
N PRO A 228 3.76 -16.47 9.29
CA PRO A 228 3.78 -17.24 10.53
C PRO A 228 4.84 -18.36 10.54
N ASP A 229 5.23 -18.83 9.38
CA ASP A 229 6.26 -19.85 9.16
C ASP A 229 7.66 -19.41 9.57
N ILE A 230 7.96 -18.11 9.53
CA ILE A 230 9.25 -17.52 9.95
C ILE A 230 9.15 -16.69 11.23
N ALA A 231 7.99 -16.63 11.87
CA ALA A 231 7.78 -15.86 13.09
C ALA A 231 8.75 -16.32 14.21
N GLY A 232 9.40 -15.37 14.88
CA GLY A 232 10.37 -15.64 15.95
C GLY A 232 11.75 -16.13 15.50
N LYS A 233 11.96 -16.38 14.19
CA LYS A 233 13.25 -16.89 13.68
C LYS A 233 14.26 -15.78 13.33
N GLY A 234 13.87 -14.51 13.41
CA GLY A 234 14.75 -13.37 13.09
C GLY A 234 15.15 -13.30 11.60
N LEU A 235 14.30 -13.84 10.70
CA LEU A 235 14.59 -13.91 9.27
C LEU A 235 13.85 -12.85 8.43
N ALA A 236 12.81 -12.22 8.98
CA ALA A 236 11.98 -11.28 8.25
C ALA A 236 12.78 -10.05 7.80
N ASN A 237 12.56 -9.62 6.55
CA ASN A 237 13.14 -8.39 6.02
C ASN A 237 12.44 -7.17 6.64
N PRO A 238 13.16 -6.27 7.35
CA PRO A 238 12.53 -5.12 7.99
C PRO A 238 12.36 -3.92 7.05
N THR A 239 12.80 -4.00 5.80
CA THR A 239 12.85 -2.89 4.84
C THR A 239 11.49 -2.23 4.63
N ALA A 240 10.45 -3.02 4.38
CA ALA A 240 9.11 -2.47 4.14
C ALA A 240 8.60 -1.62 5.33
N LEU A 241 8.83 -2.08 6.57
CA LEU A 241 8.45 -1.33 7.77
C LEU A 241 9.33 -0.09 7.99
N MET A 242 10.64 -0.17 7.73
CA MET A 242 11.55 0.98 7.78
C MET A 242 11.19 2.04 6.74
N GLN A 243 10.87 1.62 5.52
CA GLN A 243 10.39 2.53 4.47
C GLN A 243 9.02 3.14 4.83
N SER A 244 8.13 2.39 5.48
CA SER A 244 6.85 2.91 5.99
C SER A 244 7.08 3.94 7.11
N ALA A 245 8.06 3.70 7.99
CA ALA A 245 8.48 4.68 8.98
C ALA A 245 9.05 5.96 8.33
N ALA A 246 9.80 5.82 7.23
CA ALA A 246 10.28 6.99 6.48
C ALA A 246 9.12 7.77 5.83
N LEU A 247 8.07 7.09 5.33
CA LEU A 247 6.84 7.77 4.87
C LEU A 247 6.16 8.51 6.03
N MET A 248 6.07 7.89 7.20
CA MET A 248 5.51 8.50 8.41
C MET A 248 6.29 9.76 8.81
N LEU A 249 7.62 9.68 8.87
CA LEU A 249 8.48 10.83 9.18
C LEU A 249 8.25 11.98 8.19
N ALA A 250 8.19 11.70 6.91
CA ALA A 250 7.89 12.71 5.90
C ALA A 250 6.49 13.33 6.08
N HIS A 251 5.50 12.52 6.46
CA HIS A 251 4.12 12.95 6.71
C HIS A 251 4.02 13.93 7.89
N ILE A 252 4.74 13.68 8.98
CA ILE A 252 4.76 14.57 10.16
C ILE A 252 5.72 15.76 10.03
N GLY A 253 6.34 15.94 8.86
CA GLY A 253 7.23 17.07 8.59
C GLY A 253 8.72 16.81 8.79
N GLU A 254 9.11 15.68 9.35
CA GLU A 254 10.51 15.28 9.63
C GLU A 254 11.21 14.77 8.34
N ARG A 255 11.27 15.63 7.33
CA ARG A 255 11.74 15.27 5.97
C ARG A 255 13.21 14.86 5.94
N ASP A 256 14.06 15.48 6.75
CA ASP A 256 15.50 15.16 6.79
C ASP A 256 15.74 13.80 7.46
N ALA A 257 15.01 13.48 8.53
CA ALA A 257 15.04 12.15 9.12
C ALA A 257 14.54 11.07 8.15
N ALA A 258 13.46 11.37 7.42
CA ALA A 258 12.93 10.48 6.37
C ALA A 258 13.97 10.22 5.26
N LYS A 259 14.66 11.26 4.79
CA LYS A 259 15.73 11.13 3.79
C LYS A 259 16.90 10.30 4.31
N ARG A 260 17.39 10.58 5.53
CA ARG A 260 18.49 9.80 6.12
C ARG A 260 18.14 8.32 6.21
N LEU A 261 16.93 7.99 6.70
CA LEU A 261 16.49 6.59 6.78
C LEU A 261 16.41 5.93 5.41
N LYS A 262 15.80 6.58 4.41
CA LYS A 262 15.74 6.07 3.03
C LYS A 262 17.12 5.86 2.43
N SER A 263 18.02 6.82 2.60
CA SER A 263 19.40 6.73 2.10
C SER A 263 20.18 5.61 2.78
N ALA A 264 20.03 5.44 4.08
CA ALA A 264 20.68 4.35 4.82
C ALA A 264 20.21 2.96 4.35
N VAL A 265 18.92 2.78 4.16
CA VAL A 265 18.37 1.54 3.58
C VAL A 265 18.92 1.32 2.17
N ALA A 266 18.91 2.33 1.32
CA ALA A 266 19.45 2.23 -0.04
C ALA A 266 20.95 1.88 -0.06
N SER A 267 21.75 2.43 0.86
CA SER A 267 23.17 2.10 1.01
C SER A 267 23.41 0.62 1.36
N VAL A 268 22.62 0.06 2.28
CA VAL A 268 22.72 -1.38 2.64
C VAL A 268 22.43 -2.26 1.41
N TYR A 269 21.43 -1.91 0.60
CA TYR A 269 21.14 -2.63 -0.64
C TYR A 269 22.25 -2.48 -1.68
N ALA A 270 22.77 -1.26 -1.86
CA ALA A 270 23.88 -1.00 -2.78
C ALA A 270 25.17 -1.76 -2.41
N GLU A 271 25.45 -1.89 -1.12
CA GLU A 271 26.60 -2.70 -0.64
C GLU A 271 26.39 -4.21 -0.86
N GLY A 272 25.16 -4.69 -0.78
CA GLY A 272 24.80 -6.10 -0.99
C GLY A 272 25.32 -7.09 0.06
N LYS A 273 25.91 -6.61 1.17
CA LYS A 273 26.59 -7.47 2.17
C LYS A 273 25.64 -8.05 3.22
N HIS A 274 24.64 -7.29 3.64
CA HIS A 274 23.74 -7.61 4.74
C HIS A 274 22.29 -7.77 4.28
N LEU A 275 22.09 -8.35 3.10
CA LEU A 275 20.75 -8.60 2.55
C LEU A 275 20.11 -9.82 3.19
N THR A 276 18.79 -9.76 3.39
CA THR A 276 17.98 -10.87 3.91
C THR A 276 17.70 -11.94 2.84
N GLY A 277 17.23 -13.12 3.27
CA GLY A 277 17.07 -14.28 2.39
C GLY A 277 16.05 -14.11 1.25
N ASP A 278 15.01 -13.34 1.47
CA ASP A 278 13.95 -13.02 0.48
C ASP A 278 14.46 -12.20 -0.72
N VAL A 279 15.56 -11.48 -0.52
CA VAL A 279 16.23 -10.67 -1.56
C VAL A 279 17.60 -11.22 -1.96
N GLY A 280 17.82 -12.51 -1.72
CA GLY A 280 19.01 -13.25 -2.17
C GLY A 280 20.24 -13.17 -1.25
N GLY A 281 20.11 -12.60 -0.05
CA GLY A 281 21.15 -12.57 0.96
C GLY A 281 21.06 -13.70 1.98
N ARG A 282 21.74 -13.52 3.14
CA ARG A 282 21.75 -14.47 4.26
C ARG A 282 21.62 -13.81 5.63
N ALA A 283 21.54 -12.48 5.68
CA ALA A 283 21.45 -11.74 6.91
C ALA A 283 20.08 -11.97 7.59
N GLY A 284 20.09 -11.99 8.92
CA GLY A 284 18.88 -11.93 9.72
C GLY A 284 18.34 -10.51 9.86
N THR A 285 17.12 -10.40 10.40
CA THR A 285 16.46 -9.11 10.68
C THR A 285 17.32 -8.14 11.47
N ALA A 286 17.97 -8.63 12.55
CA ALA A 286 18.83 -7.80 13.41
C ALA A 286 20.07 -7.32 12.66
N GLU A 287 20.76 -8.21 11.95
CA GLU A 287 21.99 -7.89 11.21
C GLU A 287 21.73 -6.84 10.12
N PHE A 288 20.62 -6.98 9.37
CA PHE A 288 20.19 -5.96 8.42
C PHE A 288 19.90 -4.62 9.10
N THR A 289 19.17 -4.66 10.24
CA THR A 289 18.82 -3.45 10.99
C THR A 289 20.07 -2.73 11.50
N ASP A 290 21.05 -3.47 12.06
CA ASP A 290 22.31 -2.90 12.53
C ASP A 290 23.11 -2.26 11.38
N ALA A 291 23.06 -2.85 10.18
CA ALA A 291 23.68 -2.25 9.00
C ALA A 291 23.04 -0.91 8.66
N VAL A 292 21.70 -0.82 8.67
CA VAL A 292 20.98 0.45 8.42
C VAL A 292 21.31 1.49 9.49
N VAL A 293 21.34 1.10 10.78
CA VAL A 293 21.69 2.01 11.89
C VAL A 293 23.08 2.61 11.72
N ARG A 294 24.08 1.82 11.30
CA ARG A 294 25.42 2.32 11.01
C ARG A 294 25.42 3.41 9.93
N HIS A 295 24.62 3.26 8.88
CA HIS A 295 24.50 4.27 7.81
C HIS A 295 23.70 5.53 8.21
N ILE A 296 22.87 5.47 9.24
CA ILE A 296 22.18 6.65 9.76
C ILE A 296 23.12 7.52 10.61
N GLY A 297 24.04 6.88 11.35
CA GLY A 297 24.94 7.54 12.30
C GLY A 297 26.26 8.06 11.69
N GLY A 298 26.59 7.68 10.47
CA GLY A 298 27.76 8.17 9.73
C GLY A 298 27.35 9.26 8.74
#